data_21e3b3d9a7a7df2fc2986ee807944892
#
_entry.id   21e3b3d9a7a7df2fc2986ee807944892
#
_cell.length_a   1.000
_cell.length_b   1.000
_cell.length_c   1.000
_cell.angle_alpha   90.00
_cell.angle_beta   90.00
_cell.angle_gamma   90.00
#
_symmetry.space_group_name_H-M   'P 1'
#
loop_
_entity.id
_entity.type
_entity.pdbx_description
1 polymer ?
#
loop_
_entity_poly.entity_id
_entity_poly.type
_entity_poly.pdbx_seq_one_letter_code
_entity_poly.pdbx_strand_id
1 'polypeptide(L)'
;WSDARVATHVPGAGPLLPTFAAALHAAVLSGAMTRVFEMTLKHCNDRIQFGKTLGKFQAVQHQLSVMAEHVAAASMAAEAAFHTDAAAPSLLAAAMAKSRTSEAAVLVASIAHALHGAIGIAEEYDLQLLTRRLHEWRMAHGSEAHWNVLIGQRVLAADVSIVDFVRSV
;
A
#
# COMPACT_ATOMS: atom_id res chain seq x y z
N TRP A 1 27.49 16.33 2.68
CA TRP A 1 27.45 15.06 3.43
C TRP A 1 28.85 14.69 3.98
N SER A 2 29.91 15.48 3.68
CA SER A 2 31.29 15.23 4.15
C SER A 2 31.47 15.29 5.67
N ASP A 3 30.54 15.92 6.39
CA ASP A 3 30.61 16.09 7.85
C ASP A 3 29.65 15.17 8.62
N ALA A 4 29.10 14.14 7.97
CA ALA A 4 28.28 13.17 8.64
C ALA A 4 29.07 12.39 9.69
N ARG A 5 28.66 12.47 10.95
CA ARG A 5 29.28 11.75 12.09
C ARG A 5 28.36 10.61 12.52
N VAL A 6 28.93 9.44 12.76
CA VAL A 6 28.21 8.35 13.42
C VAL A 6 28.03 8.73 14.90
N ALA A 7 26.79 9.00 15.28
CA ALA A 7 26.47 9.35 16.67
C ALA A 7 26.31 8.12 17.57
N THR A 8 25.75 7.04 17.02
CA THR A 8 25.52 5.79 17.76
C THR A 8 25.62 4.60 16.81
N HIS A 9 26.33 3.56 17.24
CA HIS A 9 26.36 2.27 16.54
C HIS A 9 25.47 1.26 17.28
N VAL A 10 24.47 0.72 16.58
CA VAL A 10 23.59 -0.34 17.09
C VAL A 10 23.99 -1.66 16.43
N PRO A 11 24.69 -2.57 17.16
CA PRO A 11 25.12 -3.84 16.60
C PRO A 11 23.92 -4.66 16.12
N GLY A 12 24.04 -5.30 14.94
CA GLY A 12 23.00 -6.17 14.38
C GLY A 12 21.80 -5.44 13.74
N ALA A 13 21.71 -4.11 13.80
CA ALA A 13 20.61 -3.36 13.21
C ALA A 13 20.64 -3.34 11.67
N GLY A 14 21.80 -3.44 11.05
CA GLY A 14 21.97 -3.32 9.59
C GLY A 14 21.05 -4.24 8.78
N PRO A 15 20.99 -5.55 9.04
CA PRO A 15 20.11 -6.48 8.33
C PRO A 15 18.61 -6.24 8.57
N LEU A 16 18.23 -5.66 9.71
CA LEU A 16 16.84 -5.40 10.08
C LEU A 16 16.28 -4.11 9.46
N LEU A 17 17.14 -3.12 9.18
CA LEU A 17 16.71 -1.82 8.69
C LEU A 17 15.90 -1.88 7.38
N PRO A 18 16.30 -2.62 6.33
CA PRO A 18 15.49 -2.72 5.10
C PRO A 18 14.14 -3.35 5.33
N THR A 19 14.07 -4.40 6.16
CA THR A 19 12.83 -5.10 6.52
C THR A 19 11.87 -4.16 7.26
N PHE A 20 12.38 -3.47 8.28
CA PHE A 20 11.59 -2.54 9.07
C PHE A 20 11.12 -1.35 8.23
N ALA A 21 11.99 -0.80 7.38
CA ALA A 21 11.64 0.28 6.48
C ALA A 21 10.56 -0.13 5.48
N ALA A 22 10.62 -1.35 4.93
CA ALA A 22 9.58 -1.88 4.05
C ALA A 22 8.23 -2.00 4.76
N ALA A 23 8.21 -2.56 5.97
CA ALA A 23 6.99 -2.68 6.77
C ALA A 23 6.39 -1.31 7.11
N LEU A 24 7.19 -0.33 7.52
CA LEU A 24 6.73 1.05 7.78
C LEU A 24 6.15 1.69 6.52
N HIS A 25 6.79 1.52 5.35
CA HIS A 25 6.27 2.05 4.10
C HIS A 25 4.96 1.35 3.68
N ALA A 26 4.81 0.06 3.98
CA ALA A 26 3.54 -0.63 3.78
C ALA A 26 2.41 -0.01 4.64
N ALA A 27 2.69 0.28 5.91
CA ALA A 27 1.71 0.94 6.79
C ALA A 27 1.33 2.35 6.30
N VAL A 28 2.32 3.15 5.88
CA VAL A 28 2.08 4.51 5.35
C VAL A 28 1.29 4.46 4.04
N LEU A 29 1.62 3.53 3.13
CA LEU A 29 0.86 3.30 1.89
C LEU A 29 -0.59 2.94 2.18
N SER A 30 -0.82 2.03 3.12
CA SER A 30 -2.16 1.60 3.55
C SER A 30 -2.99 2.78 4.07
N GLY A 31 -2.44 3.57 4.99
CA GLY A 31 -3.13 4.76 5.52
C GLY A 31 -3.45 5.81 4.45
N ALA A 32 -2.51 6.06 3.53
CA ALA A 32 -2.74 6.98 2.42
C ALA A 32 -3.82 6.47 1.45
N MET A 33 -3.84 5.17 1.13
CA MET A 33 -4.89 4.57 0.29
C MET A 33 -6.27 4.63 0.95
N THR A 34 -6.35 4.38 2.25
CA THR A 34 -7.59 4.53 3.02
C THR A 34 -8.13 5.97 2.88
N ARG A 35 -7.26 6.95 3.06
CA ARG A 35 -7.65 8.36 2.91
C ARG A 35 -8.08 8.70 1.48
N VAL A 36 -7.39 8.21 0.46
CA VAL A 36 -7.77 8.38 -0.96
C VAL A 36 -9.15 7.77 -1.21
N PHE A 37 -9.42 6.59 -0.67
CA PHE A 37 -10.73 5.94 -0.79
C PHE A 37 -11.86 6.75 -0.15
N GLU A 38 -11.67 7.24 1.08
CA GLU A 38 -12.64 8.09 1.78
C GLU A 38 -12.97 9.36 0.99
N MET A 39 -11.94 10.03 0.46
CA MET A 39 -12.10 11.23 -0.37
C MET A 39 -12.87 10.92 -1.65
N THR A 40 -12.56 9.79 -2.29
CA THR A 40 -13.23 9.34 -3.53
C THR A 40 -14.69 8.98 -3.28
N LEU A 41 -14.96 8.25 -2.20
CA LEU A 41 -16.32 7.89 -1.80
C LEU A 41 -17.16 9.14 -1.51
N LYS A 42 -16.60 10.09 -0.75
CA LYS A 42 -17.25 11.38 -0.47
C LYS A 42 -17.54 12.14 -1.77
N HIS A 43 -16.55 12.28 -2.65
CA HIS A 43 -16.71 12.94 -3.94
C HIS A 43 -17.86 12.33 -4.77
N CYS A 44 -17.90 10.99 -4.88
CA CYS A 44 -18.94 10.29 -5.64
C CYS A 44 -20.34 10.45 -5.04
N ASN A 45 -20.44 10.63 -3.72
CA ASN A 45 -21.73 10.88 -3.05
C ASN A 45 -22.21 12.32 -3.15
N ASP A 46 -21.28 13.26 -3.23
CA ASP A 46 -21.60 14.70 -3.28
C ASP A 46 -21.78 15.24 -4.72
N ARG A 47 -21.03 14.69 -5.67
CA ARG A 47 -21.01 15.19 -7.05
C ARG A 47 -22.24 14.75 -7.83
N ILE A 48 -23.03 15.71 -8.30
CA ILE A 48 -24.21 15.45 -9.14
C ILE A 48 -23.86 15.63 -10.61
N GLN A 49 -24.16 14.63 -11.43
CA GLN A 49 -24.09 14.65 -12.89
C GLN A 49 -25.27 13.86 -13.46
N PHE A 50 -25.81 14.30 -14.61
CA PHE A 50 -26.95 13.64 -15.27
C PHE A 50 -28.15 13.42 -14.34
N GLY A 51 -28.43 14.39 -13.46
CA GLY A 51 -29.60 14.39 -12.58
C GLY A 51 -29.50 13.52 -11.31
N LYS A 52 -28.34 12.88 -11.03
CA LYS A 52 -28.12 12.10 -9.80
C LYS A 52 -26.66 12.14 -9.35
N THR A 53 -26.39 11.71 -8.11
CA THR A 53 -25.02 11.62 -7.62
C THR A 53 -24.23 10.53 -8.36
N LEU A 54 -22.90 10.74 -8.52
CA LEU A 54 -22.03 9.78 -9.20
C LEU A 54 -22.11 8.37 -8.58
N GLY A 55 -22.19 8.26 -7.26
CA GLY A 55 -22.30 7.00 -6.54
C GLY A 55 -23.58 6.19 -6.85
N LYS A 56 -24.57 6.76 -7.56
CA LYS A 56 -25.75 6.04 -8.02
C LYS A 56 -25.61 5.37 -9.40
N PHE A 57 -24.45 5.52 -10.05
CA PHE A 57 -24.16 4.84 -11.31
C PHE A 57 -23.47 3.50 -11.05
N GLN A 58 -23.95 2.42 -11.67
CA GLN A 58 -23.38 1.08 -11.47
C GLN A 58 -21.89 1.00 -11.81
N ALA A 59 -21.45 1.67 -12.89
CA ALA A 59 -20.03 1.71 -13.25
C ALA A 59 -19.15 2.34 -12.16
N VAL A 60 -19.64 3.39 -11.49
CA VAL A 60 -18.96 4.03 -10.35
C VAL A 60 -18.95 3.10 -9.13
N GLN A 61 -20.09 2.48 -8.82
CA GLN A 61 -20.20 1.52 -7.71
C GLN A 61 -19.23 0.35 -7.89
N HIS A 62 -19.11 -0.17 -9.11
CA HIS A 62 -18.14 -1.23 -9.41
C HIS A 62 -16.70 -0.80 -9.15
N GLN A 63 -16.30 0.38 -9.64
CA GLN A 63 -14.96 0.91 -9.40
C GLN A 63 -14.69 1.15 -7.91
N LEU A 64 -15.66 1.68 -7.16
CA LEU A 64 -15.54 1.86 -5.71
C LEU A 64 -15.42 0.53 -4.98
N SER A 65 -16.13 -0.53 -5.42
CA SER A 65 -16.02 -1.86 -4.83
C SER A 65 -14.63 -2.48 -5.05
N VAL A 66 -14.10 -2.38 -6.27
CA VAL A 66 -12.73 -2.82 -6.57
C VAL A 66 -11.71 -2.05 -5.74
N MET A 67 -11.87 -0.73 -5.63
CA MET A 67 -11.01 0.11 -4.82
C MET A 67 -11.06 -0.29 -3.33
N ALA A 68 -12.25 -0.53 -2.78
CA ALA A 68 -12.45 -0.98 -1.40
C ALA A 68 -11.77 -2.32 -1.12
N GLU A 69 -11.89 -3.30 -2.03
CA GLU A 69 -11.21 -4.60 -1.93
C GLU A 69 -9.69 -4.44 -1.82
N HIS A 70 -9.09 -3.64 -2.70
CA HIS A 70 -7.65 -3.42 -2.69
C HIS A 70 -7.18 -2.67 -1.45
N VAL A 71 -7.92 -1.68 -0.98
CA VAL A 71 -7.61 -0.95 0.26
C VAL A 71 -7.71 -1.88 1.47
N ALA A 72 -8.77 -2.69 1.57
CA ALA A 72 -8.95 -3.63 2.68
C ALA A 72 -7.82 -4.68 2.73
N ALA A 73 -7.50 -5.30 1.58
CA ALA A 73 -6.44 -6.28 1.49
C ALA A 73 -5.05 -5.69 1.80
N ALA A 74 -4.80 -4.44 1.39
CA ALA A 74 -3.57 -3.72 1.71
C ALA A 74 -3.47 -3.40 3.21
N SER A 75 -4.57 -2.99 3.84
CA SER A 75 -4.63 -2.71 5.28
C SER A 75 -4.37 -3.96 6.10
N MET A 76 -5.03 -5.06 5.76
CA MET A 76 -4.81 -6.35 6.43
C MET A 76 -3.36 -6.83 6.31
N ALA A 77 -2.76 -6.72 5.12
CA ALA A 77 -1.37 -7.11 4.91
C ALA A 77 -0.39 -6.22 5.71
N ALA A 78 -0.64 -4.92 5.78
CA ALA A 78 0.16 -3.99 6.56
C ALA A 78 0.05 -4.26 8.06
N GLU A 79 -1.15 -4.51 8.57
CA GLU A 79 -1.38 -4.87 9.98
C GLU A 79 -0.71 -6.20 10.34
N ALA A 80 -0.85 -7.23 9.49
CA ALA A 80 -0.25 -8.53 9.70
C ALA A 80 1.27 -8.46 9.84
N ALA A 81 1.95 -7.54 9.14
CA ALA A 81 3.39 -7.37 9.26
C ALA A 81 3.85 -6.94 10.67
N PHE A 82 2.99 -6.28 11.43
CA PHE A 82 3.27 -5.83 12.80
C PHE A 82 2.61 -6.70 13.87
N HIS A 83 1.85 -7.71 13.47
CA HIS A 83 1.23 -8.65 14.40
C HIS A 83 2.21 -9.74 14.80
N THR A 84 3.15 -9.39 15.68
CA THR A 84 4.25 -10.27 16.10
C THR A 84 4.65 -9.96 17.53
N ASP A 85 5.04 -10.99 18.29
CA ASP A 85 5.64 -10.85 19.63
C ASP A 85 7.13 -10.48 19.56
N ALA A 86 7.72 -10.47 18.38
CA ALA A 86 9.10 -10.09 18.17
C ALA A 86 9.28 -8.56 18.16
N ALA A 87 10.51 -8.10 18.42
CA ALA A 87 10.84 -6.66 18.41
C ALA A 87 10.76 -6.01 17.00
N ALA A 88 10.66 -6.80 15.93
CA ALA A 88 10.59 -6.33 14.55
C ALA A 88 9.80 -7.31 13.68
N PRO A 89 9.18 -6.82 12.59
CA PRO A 89 8.53 -7.66 11.58
C PRO A 89 9.48 -8.70 10.99
N SER A 90 8.96 -9.89 10.69
CA SER A 90 9.72 -10.87 9.91
C SER A 90 9.97 -10.35 8.48
N LEU A 91 11.06 -10.81 7.85
CA LEU A 91 11.35 -10.45 6.46
C LEU A 91 10.21 -10.84 5.51
N LEU A 92 9.61 -12.00 5.72
CA LEU A 92 8.53 -12.50 4.87
C LEU A 92 7.24 -11.68 5.06
N ALA A 93 6.85 -11.38 6.30
CA ALA A 93 5.69 -10.55 6.60
C ALA A 93 5.84 -9.12 6.03
N ALA A 94 7.02 -8.51 6.19
CA ALA A 94 7.33 -7.21 5.60
C ALA A 94 7.30 -7.24 4.06
N ALA A 95 7.82 -8.31 3.44
CA ALA A 95 7.80 -8.50 2.00
C ALA A 95 6.37 -8.61 1.46
N MET A 96 5.52 -9.41 2.09
CA MET A 96 4.12 -9.59 1.72
C MET A 96 3.32 -8.28 1.86
N ALA A 97 3.50 -7.58 2.97
CA ALA A 97 2.86 -6.29 3.21
C ALA A 97 3.29 -5.25 2.18
N LYS A 98 4.60 -5.10 1.96
CA LYS A 98 5.14 -4.10 1.03
C LYS A 98 4.76 -4.41 -0.42
N SER A 99 4.82 -5.67 -0.84
CA SER A 99 4.37 -6.10 -2.16
C SER A 99 2.89 -5.74 -2.37
N ARG A 100 2.02 -6.21 -1.48
CA ARG A 100 0.56 -6.01 -1.61
C ARG A 100 0.16 -4.54 -1.60
N THR A 101 0.74 -3.73 -0.69
CA THR A 101 0.45 -2.29 -0.62
C THR A 101 0.99 -1.51 -1.81
N SER A 102 2.17 -1.87 -2.33
CA SER A 102 2.76 -1.24 -3.52
C SER A 102 1.93 -1.51 -4.78
N GLU A 103 1.43 -2.73 -4.95
CA GLU A 103 0.57 -3.14 -6.06
C GLU A 103 -0.79 -2.41 -6.00
N ALA A 104 -1.43 -2.40 -4.83
CA ALA A 104 -2.70 -1.73 -4.62
C ALA A 104 -2.62 -0.21 -4.84
N ALA A 105 -1.52 0.43 -4.49
CA ALA A 105 -1.33 1.88 -4.58
C ALA A 105 -1.57 2.42 -6.00
N VAL A 106 -1.10 1.71 -7.02
CA VAL A 106 -1.27 2.12 -8.44
C VAL A 106 -2.73 2.08 -8.85
N LEU A 107 -3.41 0.99 -8.51
CA LEU A 107 -4.81 0.80 -8.88
C LEU A 107 -5.71 1.80 -8.15
N VAL A 108 -5.52 1.97 -6.84
CA VAL A 108 -6.26 2.92 -6.01
C VAL A 108 -6.10 4.35 -6.52
N ALA A 109 -4.87 4.77 -6.83
CA ALA A 109 -4.60 6.09 -7.40
C ALA A 109 -5.29 6.28 -8.76
N SER A 110 -5.21 5.27 -9.65
CA SER A 110 -5.82 5.32 -10.98
C SER A 110 -7.35 5.43 -10.91
N ILE A 111 -8.01 4.62 -10.09
CA ILE A 111 -9.46 4.67 -9.91
C ILE A 111 -9.88 6.02 -9.30
N ALA A 112 -9.16 6.51 -8.29
CA ALA A 112 -9.45 7.79 -7.67
C ALA A 112 -9.41 8.93 -8.68
N HIS A 113 -8.37 9.02 -9.50
CA HIS A 113 -8.28 10.05 -10.56
C HIS A 113 -9.37 9.90 -11.62
N ALA A 114 -9.69 8.67 -12.04
CA ALA A 114 -10.77 8.43 -13.00
C ALA A 114 -12.13 8.94 -12.48
N LEU A 115 -12.44 8.70 -11.20
CA LEU A 115 -13.70 9.09 -10.59
C LEU A 115 -13.79 10.58 -10.25
N HIS A 116 -12.67 11.25 -9.95
CA HIS A 116 -12.64 12.69 -9.70
C HIS A 116 -12.60 13.50 -11.01
N GLY A 117 -12.03 12.96 -12.08
CA GLY A 117 -11.79 13.70 -13.31
C GLY A 117 -10.78 14.84 -13.10
N ALA A 118 -10.98 15.97 -13.79
CA ALA A 118 -10.05 17.10 -13.78
C ALA A 118 -9.76 17.67 -12.38
N ILE A 119 -10.74 17.66 -11.46
CA ILE A 119 -10.52 18.16 -10.09
C ILE A 119 -9.47 17.35 -9.33
N GLY A 120 -9.33 16.06 -9.65
CA GLY A 120 -8.38 15.17 -8.96
C GLY A 120 -6.90 15.52 -9.18
N ILE A 121 -6.60 16.27 -10.25
CA ILE A 121 -5.24 16.74 -10.55
C ILE A 121 -5.05 18.23 -10.29
N ALA A 122 -6.12 18.93 -9.88
CA ALA A 122 -6.07 20.36 -9.58
C ALA A 122 -5.27 20.61 -8.29
N GLU A 123 -4.50 21.69 -8.26
CA GLU A 123 -3.63 22.03 -7.12
C GLU A 123 -4.43 22.35 -5.86
N GLU A 124 -5.64 22.86 -6.03
CA GLU A 124 -6.56 23.22 -4.94
C GLU A 124 -7.22 22.01 -4.26
N TYR A 125 -7.04 20.80 -4.81
CA TYR A 125 -7.65 19.59 -4.29
C TYR A 125 -6.61 18.57 -3.80
N ASP A 126 -6.69 18.20 -2.54
CA ASP A 126 -5.67 17.43 -1.83
C ASP A 126 -5.42 16.01 -2.38
N LEU A 127 -6.26 15.49 -3.29
CA LEU A 127 -6.10 14.13 -3.82
C LEU A 127 -4.73 13.93 -4.46
N GLN A 128 -4.26 14.90 -5.26
CA GLN A 128 -2.97 14.81 -5.95
C GLN A 128 -1.78 14.72 -4.98
N LEU A 129 -1.88 15.28 -3.78
CA LEU A 129 -0.84 15.20 -2.76
C LEU A 129 -0.65 13.74 -2.29
N LEU A 130 -1.76 13.03 -2.10
CA LEU A 130 -1.75 11.64 -1.66
C LEU A 130 -1.34 10.68 -2.80
N THR A 131 -1.92 10.84 -3.99
CA THR A 131 -1.62 9.93 -5.11
C THR A 131 -0.18 10.04 -5.59
N ARG A 132 0.42 11.23 -5.57
CA ARG A 132 1.86 11.40 -5.83
C ARG A 132 2.71 10.66 -4.80
N ARG A 133 2.34 10.71 -3.51
CA ARG A 133 3.01 9.96 -2.44
C ARG A 133 2.84 8.45 -2.62
N LEU A 134 1.67 7.98 -3.04
CA LEU A 134 1.46 6.56 -3.34
C LEU A 134 2.44 6.07 -4.42
N HIS A 135 2.63 6.84 -5.51
CA HIS A 135 3.58 6.50 -6.56
C HIS A 135 5.05 6.56 -6.10
N GLU A 136 5.41 7.51 -5.27
CA GLU A 136 6.75 7.65 -4.70
C GLU A 136 7.06 6.50 -3.73
N TRP A 137 6.19 6.30 -2.74
CA TRP A 137 6.42 5.34 -1.65
C TRP A 137 6.34 3.87 -2.08
N ARG A 138 5.59 3.57 -3.15
CA ARG A 138 5.59 2.21 -3.70
C ARG A 138 6.98 1.76 -4.16
N MET A 139 7.80 2.69 -4.63
CA MET A 139 9.16 2.40 -5.09
C MET A 139 10.19 2.42 -3.94
N ALA A 140 9.92 3.16 -2.87
CA ALA A 140 10.81 3.27 -1.73
C ALA A 140 10.98 1.91 -1.01
N HIS A 141 12.21 1.57 -0.67
CA HIS A 141 12.59 0.32 0.01
C HIS A 141 12.13 -0.97 -0.73
N GLY A 142 12.17 -0.93 -2.04
CA GLY A 142 11.80 -2.05 -2.93
C GLY A 142 10.36 -1.95 -3.45
N SER A 143 10.21 -2.10 -4.76
CA SER A 143 8.91 -2.21 -5.43
C SER A 143 8.25 -3.56 -5.19
N GLU A 144 7.00 -3.70 -5.62
CA GLU A 144 6.30 -4.99 -5.64
C GLU A 144 7.09 -6.08 -6.36
N ALA A 145 7.75 -5.76 -7.47
CA ALA A 145 8.55 -6.73 -8.24
C ALA A 145 9.72 -7.28 -7.40
N HIS A 146 10.43 -6.41 -6.66
CA HIS A 146 11.51 -6.83 -5.76
C HIS A 146 11.02 -7.81 -4.70
N TRP A 147 9.94 -7.46 -4.02
CA TRP A 147 9.40 -8.28 -2.94
C TRP A 147 8.75 -9.57 -3.42
N ASN A 148 8.09 -9.55 -4.60
CA ASN A 148 7.52 -10.75 -5.22
C ASN A 148 8.57 -11.79 -5.57
N VAL A 149 9.75 -11.38 -6.04
CA VAL A 149 10.88 -12.30 -6.27
C VAL A 149 11.31 -12.97 -4.96
N LEU A 150 11.45 -12.21 -3.88
CA LEU A 150 11.83 -12.75 -2.57
C LEU A 150 10.77 -13.74 -2.03
N ILE A 151 9.48 -13.37 -2.11
CA ILE A 151 8.38 -14.23 -1.70
C ILE A 151 8.39 -15.53 -2.52
N GLY A 152 8.49 -15.42 -3.85
CA GLY A 152 8.54 -16.58 -4.75
C GLY A 152 9.70 -17.53 -4.43
N GLN A 153 10.90 -17.01 -4.17
CA GLN A 153 12.05 -17.80 -3.74
C GLN A 153 11.79 -18.55 -2.42
N ARG A 154 11.12 -17.89 -1.46
CA ARG A 154 10.77 -18.52 -0.17
C ARG A 154 9.73 -19.63 -0.34
N VAL A 155 8.71 -19.42 -1.17
CA VAL A 155 7.71 -20.46 -1.48
C VAL A 155 8.35 -21.66 -2.14
N LEU A 156 9.20 -21.46 -3.15
CA LEU A 156 9.87 -22.55 -3.87
C LEU A 156 10.86 -23.33 -2.99
N ALA A 157 11.47 -22.69 -2.01
CA ALA A 157 12.41 -23.34 -1.09
C ALA A 157 11.73 -24.07 0.08
N ALA A 158 10.44 -23.86 0.32
CA ALA A 158 9.77 -24.36 1.52
C ALA A 158 9.40 -25.85 1.46
N ASP A 159 9.41 -26.49 0.27
CA ASP A 159 9.06 -27.92 0.05
C ASP A 159 7.75 -28.35 0.77
N VAL A 160 6.77 -27.45 0.82
CA VAL A 160 5.45 -27.67 1.41
C VAL A 160 4.36 -27.23 0.43
N SER A 161 3.11 -27.63 0.67
CA SER A 161 2.02 -27.12 -0.15
C SER A 161 1.86 -25.61 0.03
N ILE A 162 1.38 -24.90 -1.00
CA ILE A 162 1.16 -23.45 -0.93
C ILE A 162 0.17 -23.07 0.21
N VAL A 163 -0.79 -23.95 0.50
CA VAL A 163 -1.75 -23.76 1.59
C VAL A 163 -1.07 -23.81 2.95
N ASP A 164 -0.16 -24.78 3.14
CA ASP A 164 0.58 -24.92 4.39
C ASP A 164 1.60 -23.80 4.56
N PHE A 165 2.23 -23.36 3.46
CA PHE A 165 3.09 -22.17 3.47
C PHE A 165 2.33 -20.93 3.95
N VAL A 166 1.16 -20.64 3.38
CA VAL A 166 0.34 -19.48 3.77
C VAL A 166 -0.12 -19.54 5.22
N ARG A 167 -0.37 -20.75 5.76
CA ARG A 167 -0.77 -20.93 7.16
C ARG A 167 0.40 -20.79 8.15
N SER A 168 1.62 -20.90 7.68
CA SER A 168 2.84 -20.85 8.51
C SER A 168 3.42 -19.44 8.66
N VAL A 169 2.83 -18.45 7.99
CA VAL A 169 3.31 -17.05 7.94
C VAL A 169 2.49 -16.12 8.88
#